data_d036e921144160f99bef0955d90160e5
#
_entry.id   d036e921144160f99bef0955d90160e5
#
_cell.length_a   1.000
_cell.length_b   1.000
_cell.length_c   1.000
_cell.angle_alpha   90.00
_cell.angle_beta   90.00
_cell.angle_gamma   90.00
#
_symmetry.space_group_name_H-M   'P 1'
#
loop_
_entity.id
_entity.type
_entity.pdbx_description
1 polymer ?
#
loop_
_entity_poly.entity_id
_entity_poly.type
_entity_poly.pdbx_seq_one_letter_code
_entity_poly.pdbx_strand_id
1 'polypeptide(L)'
;MRLRDTRPPFAGLANLSETALSALPTPCYLLDEAQLRRNGELLLGVQQRTGCKILLAQKAFSNFDLYPLLAPYLAGTEASGLYESRLGRETLPDKENHVFCAAYRADAFDELLHYADHIVFNSPRQLARFGPAAKAAGKSVGLRINPECSTQEGHAIYDPCAPGSRLGTTRAQWDAAVQADPALPGLLDGLHFHTLCEQDSDALALTLAAVEDRFGDLLPRMQWLNFGGGHHITRPGYDLPTLERCITETQTKYGVQVYLEPGEAWALNAGYLITTVLDTLRNGDTSLAILDLSAACHTPDVIEMPYRPPLLNAGDPGERAVTFRLGGPTCLAGDVIGDYSFDAPLTEGDRLLFGDMAIYTTCKNNTFNGMPLPPIWTMDAAGTCRELVKFGYEDFKMRVGNTKK
;
A
#
# COMPACT_ATOMS: atom_id res chain seq x y z
N MET A 1 30.29 -1.68 -2.45
CA MET A 1 29.25 -0.98 -1.65
C MET A 1 29.29 -1.53 -0.23
N ARG A 2 29.35 -0.68 0.81
CA ARG A 2 29.38 -1.16 2.21
C ARG A 2 27.94 -1.39 2.69
N LEU A 3 27.58 -2.65 3.03
CA LEU A 3 26.24 -3.03 3.51
C LEU A 3 26.06 -2.85 5.04
N ARG A 4 26.79 -1.94 5.67
CA ARG A 4 26.83 -1.78 7.14
C ARG A 4 25.94 -0.63 7.66
N ASP A 5 24.88 -0.29 6.93
CA ASP A 5 23.92 0.70 7.42
C ASP A 5 22.88 -0.02 8.29
N THR A 6 22.78 0.36 9.56
CA THR A 6 21.82 -0.22 10.51
C THR A 6 20.55 0.60 10.64
N ARG A 7 20.47 1.74 9.93
CA ARG A 7 19.25 2.57 9.94
C ARG A 7 18.11 1.84 9.22
N PRO A 8 16.88 1.91 9.68
CA PRO A 8 15.76 1.63 8.81
C PRO A 8 15.85 2.55 7.57
N PRO A 9 15.66 2.06 6.35
CA PRO A 9 15.18 0.76 5.94
C PRO A 9 16.27 -0.28 5.61
N PHE A 10 17.54 -0.07 5.96
CA PHE A 10 18.67 -0.90 5.49
C PHE A 10 19.11 -2.00 6.46
N ALA A 11 18.48 -2.09 7.63
CA ALA A 11 18.87 -3.05 8.68
C ALA A 11 18.85 -4.52 8.22
N GLY A 12 17.93 -4.88 7.32
CA GLY A 12 17.82 -6.24 6.75
C GLY A 12 19.01 -6.64 5.88
N LEU A 13 19.75 -5.69 5.32
CA LEU A 13 20.92 -5.96 4.48
C LEU A 13 22.12 -6.54 5.26
N ALA A 14 22.08 -6.50 6.59
CA ALA A 14 23.18 -7.03 7.42
C ALA A 14 23.50 -8.50 7.14
N ASN A 15 22.51 -9.27 6.67
CA ASN A 15 22.65 -10.69 6.33
C ASN A 15 23.01 -10.94 4.87
N LEU A 16 22.96 -9.92 4.01
CA LEU A 16 23.28 -10.04 2.59
C LEU A 16 24.79 -9.88 2.38
N SER A 17 25.41 -10.90 1.76
CA SER A 17 26.85 -10.79 1.39
C SER A 17 27.04 -9.89 0.17
N GLU A 18 28.21 -9.23 0.08
CA GLU A 18 28.56 -8.43 -1.11
C GLU A 18 28.56 -9.27 -2.39
N THR A 19 28.95 -10.55 -2.29
CA THR A 19 28.93 -11.49 -3.41
C THR A 19 27.49 -11.76 -3.87
N ALA A 20 26.57 -12.03 -2.94
CA ALA A 20 25.17 -12.25 -3.27
C ALA A 20 24.52 -10.99 -3.89
N LEU A 21 24.79 -9.81 -3.31
CA LEU A 21 24.33 -8.55 -3.89
C LEU A 21 24.85 -8.32 -5.30
N SER A 22 26.14 -8.60 -5.55
CA SER A 22 26.77 -8.41 -6.86
C SER A 22 26.23 -9.37 -7.92
N ALA A 23 25.72 -10.53 -7.51
CA ALA A 23 25.13 -11.53 -8.40
C ALA A 23 23.69 -11.19 -8.84
N LEU A 24 23.01 -10.28 -8.14
CA LEU A 24 21.66 -9.85 -8.51
C LEU A 24 21.68 -9.03 -9.82
N PRO A 25 20.69 -9.17 -10.71
CA PRO A 25 20.59 -8.29 -11.87
C PRO A 25 20.23 -6.86 -11.45
N THR A 26 20.36 -5.90 -12.39
CA THR A 26 19.84 -4.55 -12.24
C THR A 26 19.04 -4.14 -13.50
N PRO A 27 17.97 -3.34 -13.35
CA PRO A 27 17.30 -3.07 -12.08
C PRO A 27 16.62 -4.32 -11.53
N CYS A 28 16.50 -4.47 -10.20
CA CYS A 28 15.66 -5.53 -9.61
C CYS A 28 15.11 -5.11 -8.23
N TYR A 29 13.92 -5.61 -7.90
CA TYR A 29 13.39 -5.56 -6.55
C TYR A 29 13.94 -6.74 -5.75
N LEU A 30 14.33 -6.49 -4.50
CA LEU A 30 14.72 -7.51 -3.54
C LEU A 30 13.87 -7.38 -2.29
N LEU A 31 12.99 -8.35 -2.03
CA LEU A 31 12.07 -8.37 -0.89
C LEU A 31 12.71 -9.11 0.30
N ASP A 32 12.61 -8.54 1.51
CA ASP A 32 13.18 -9.08 2.75
C ASP A 32 12.11 -9.87 3.51
N GLU A 33 12.17 -11.21 3.43
CA GLU A 33 11.25 -12.10 4.12
C GLU A 33 11.33 -11.96 5.66
N ALA A 34 12.50 -11.69 6.20
CA ALA A 34 12.67 -11.54 7.64
C ALA A 34 12.00 -10.24 8.14
N GLN A 35 12.07 -9.16 7.37
CA GLN A 35 11.36 -7.92 7.72
C GLN A 35 9.86 -8.08 7.58
N LEU A 36 9.37 -8.75 6.53
CA LEU A 36 7.94 -9.08 6.38
C LEU A 36 7.41 -9.87 7.59
N ARG A 37 8.18 -10.85 8.08
CA ARG A 37 7.81 -11.61 9.29
C ARG A 37 7.76 -10.73 10.53
N ARG A 38 8.78 -9.87 10.75
CA ARG A 38 8.78 -8.93 11.91
C ARG A 38 7.56 -8.01 11.90
N ASN A 39 7.21 -7.48 10.73
CA ASN A 39 6.02 -6.65 10.58
C ASN A 39 4.75 -7.46 10.89
N GLY A 40 4.65 -8.67 10.36
CA GLY A 40 3.53 -9.59 10.62
C GLY A 40 3.38 -9.96 12.09
N GLU A 41 4.48 -10.25 12.78
CA GLU A 41 4.50 -10.57 14.22
C GLU A 41 3.99 -9.39 15.06
N LEU A 42 4.38 -8.16 14.74
CA LEU A 42 3.89 -6.96 15.43
C LEU A 42 2.38 -6.80 15.22
N LEU A 43 1.90 -6.93 13.98
CA LEU A 43 0.48 -6.80 13.65
C LEU A 43 -0.36 -7.92 14.28
N LEU A 44 0.15 -9.15 14.30
CA LEU A 44 -0.48 -10.26 15.03
C LEU A 44 -0.58 -9.97 16.53
N GLY A 45 0.46 -9.37 17.11
CA GLY A 45 0.45 -8.96 18.53
C GLY A 45 -0.68 -7.97 18.84
N VAL A 46 -0.93 -6.99 17.97
CA VAL A 46 -2.09 -6.08 18.10
C VAL A 46 -3.41 -6.84 18.06
N GLN A 47 -3.57 -7.76 17.09
CA GLN A 47 -4.78 -8.58 16.98
C GLN A 47 -5.02 -9.44 18.23
N GLN A 48 -3.97 -10.05 18.77
CA GLN A 48 -4.07 -10.90 19.97
C GLN A 48 -4.44 -10.12 21.22
N ARG A 49 -3.95 -8.89 21.40
CA ARG A 49 -4.25 -8.05 22.56
C ARG A 49 -5.62 -7.39 22.52
N THR A 50 -6.10 -7.09 21.31
CA THR A 50 -7.35 -6.30 21.16
C THR A 50 -8.53 -7.12 20.62
N GLY A 51 -8.28 -8.27 20.02
CA GLY A 51 -9.33 -9.03 19.30
C GLY A 51 -9.76 -8.41 17.96
N CYS A 52 -9.10 -7.35 17.48
CA CYS A 52 -9.36 -6.81 16.15
C CYS A 52 -8.87 -7.76 15.05
N LYS A 53 -9.27 -7.50 13.83
CA LYS A 53 -8.80 -8.22 12.64
C LYS A 53 -8.05 -7.27 11.73
N ILE A 54 -6.83 -7.65 11.33
CA ILE A 54 -5.98 -6.84 10.44
C ILE A 54 -5.85 -7.54 9.09
N LEU A 55 -6.23 -6.81 8.04
CA LEU A 55 -6.22 -7.26 6.65
C LEU A 55 -4.99 -6.72 5.94
N LEU A 56 -4.53 -7.41 4.91
CA LEU A 56 -3.54 -6.89 3.97
C LEU A 56 -4.24 -6.13 2.85
N ALA A 57 -4.02 -4.82 2.73
CA ALA A 57 -4.46 -4.06 1.57
C ALA A 57 -3.55 -4.32 0.36
N GLN A 58 -4.04 -5.10 -0.60
CA GLN A 58 -3.26 -5.61 -1.74
C GLN A 58 -2.74 -4.49 -2.65
N LYS A 59 -3.42 -3.34 -2.71
CA LYS A 59 -2.98 -2.17 -3.48
C LYS A 59 -1.56 -1.69 -3.12
N ALA A 60 -1.12 -1.91 -1.89
CA ALA A 60 0.22 -1.53 -1.44
C ALA A 60 1.24 -2.67 -1.62
N PHE A 61 0.81 -3.91 -1.46
CA PHE A 61 1.67 -5.09 -1.56
C PHE A 61 0.88 -6.29 -2.09
N SER A 62 1.13 -6.71 -3.32
CA SER A 62 0.44 -7.82 -3.99
C SER A 62 1.39 -8.91 -4.50
N ASN A 63 2.58 -9.03 -3.92
CA ASN A 63 3.53 -10.10 -4.23
C ASN A 63 3.05 -11.44 -3.62
N PHE A 64 2.10 -12.07 -4.28
CA PHE A 64 1.33 -13.20 -3.75
C PHE A 64 2.16 -14.47 -3.50
N ASP A 65 3.35 -14.62 -4.12
CA ASP A 65 4.30 -15.68 -3.78
C ASP A 65 4.75 -15.63 -2.31
N LEU A 66 4.63 -14.44 -1.67
CA LEU A 66 4.94 -14.22 -0.26
C LEU A 66 3.70 -14.24 0.65
N TYR A 67 2.49 -14.41 0.11
CA TYR A 67 1.28 -14.55 0.93
C TYR A 67 1.29 -15.76 1.87
N PRO A 68 1.83 -16.94 1.49
CA PRO A 68 1.98 -18.04 2.45
C PRO A 68 2.87 -17.69 3.66
N LEU A 69 3.87 -16.80 3.46
CA LEU A 69 4.70 -16.27 4.54
C LEU A 69 3.90 -15.41 5.51
N LEU A 70 2.94 -14.62 5.00
CA LEU A 70 2.13 -13.67 5.76
C LEU A 70 0.86 -14.32 6.35
N ALA A 71 0.37 -15.40 5.76
CA ALA A 71 -0.88 -16.06 6.14
C ALA A 71 -1.04 -16.34 7.65
N PRO A 72 0.00 -16.72 8.43
CA PRO A 72 -0.13 -16.91 9.87
C PRO A 72 -0.47 -15.64 10.64
N TYR A 73 -0.17 -14.47 10.10
CA TYR A 73 -0.26 -13.19 10.78
C TYR A 73 -1.50 -12.37 10.43
N LEU A 74 -2.08 -12.58 9.24
CA LEU A 74 -3.21 -11.77 8.76
C LEU A 74 -4.57 -12.46 8.92
N ALA A 75 -5.61 -11.66 9.14
CA ALA A 75 -7.00 -12.13 9.19
C ALA A 75 -7.57 -12.35 7.79
N GLY A 76 -7.10 -11.59 6.80
CA GLY A 76 -7.57 -11.64 5.43
C GLY A 76 -6.89 -10.62 4.52
N THR A 77 -7.50 -10.38 3.36
CA THR A 77 -7.06 -9.36 2.39
C THR A 77 -8.12 -8.30 2.19
N GLU A 78 -7.68 -7.08 1.85
CA GLU A 78 -8.53 -6.03 1.29
C GLU A 78 -8.16 -5.84 -0.19
N ALA A 79 -9.18 -5.71 -1.02
CA ALA A 79 -9.09 -5.56 -2.45
C ALA A 79 -9.80 -4.28 -2.91
N SER A 80 -9.19 -3.58 -3.86
CA SER A 80 -9.77 -2.38 -4.47
C SER A 80 -10.56 -2.67 -5.75
N GLY A 81 -10.69 -3.95 -6.13
CA GLY A 81 -11.42 -4.37 -7.31
C GLY A 81 -11.45 -5.89 -7.52
N LEU A 82 -12.09 -6.29 -8.63
CA LEU A 82 -12.33 -7.70 -8.96
C LEU A 82 -11.04 -8.53 -9.00
N TYR A 83 -9.99 -8.05 -9.65
CA TYR A 83 -8.79 -8.87 -9.84
C TYR A 83 -7.97 -9.05 -8.56
N GLU A 84 -7.89 -8.03 -7.70
CA GLU A 84 -7.31 -8.18 -6.38
C GLU A 84 -8.14 -9.11 -5.49
N SER A 85 -9.48 -8.99 -5.54
CA SER A 85 -10.37 -9.89 -4.80
C SER A 85 -10.21 -11.35 -5.23
N ARG A 86 -10.13 -11.58 -6.53
CA ARG A 86 -9.88 -12.91 -7.09
C ARG A 86 -8.51 -13.43 -6.66
N LEU A 87 -7.46 -12.62 -6.77
CA LEU A 87 -6.11 -12.99 -6.34
C LEU A 87 -6.07 -13.38 -4.86
N GLY A 88 -6.67 -12.56 -3.98
CA GLY A 88 -6.77 -12.84 -2.56
C GLY A 88 -7.46 -14.17 -2.28
N ARG A 89 -8.59 -14.44 -2.93
CA ARG A 89 -9.33 -15.70 -2.76
C ARG A 89 -8.57 -16.93 -3.30
N GLU A 90 -7.91 -16.81 -4.46
CA GLU A 90 -7.15 -17.92 -5.06
C GLU A 90 -5.91 -18.28 -4.23
N THR A 91 -5.27 -17.27 -3.60
CA THR A 91 -4.02 -17.47 -2.86
C THR A 91 -4.20 -17.73 -1.35
N LEU A 92 -5.29 -17.23 -0.76
CA LEU A 92 -5.63 -17.35 0.66
C LEU A 92 -7.09 -17.78 0.83
N PRO A 93 -7.48 -18.98 0.38
CA PRO A 93 -8.89 -19.40 0.31
C PRO A 93 -9.60 -19.45 1.67
N ASP A 94 -8.86 -19.70 2.74
CA ASP A 94 -9.38 -19.81 4.12
C ASP A 94 -9.38 -18.49 4.89
N LYS A 95 -9.01 -17.38 4.25
CA LYS A 95 -8.96 -16.06 4.86
C LYS A 95 -10.10 -15.17 4.37
N GLU A 96 -10.48 -14.18 5.19
CA GLU A 96 -11.50 -13.21 4.79
C GLU A 96 -11.02 -12.36 3.61
N ASN A 97 -11.93 -12.04 2.69
CA ASN A 97 -11.65 -11.22 1.53
C ASN A 97 -12.64 -10.05 1.49
N HIS A 98 -12.15 -8.87 1.84
CA HIS A 98 -12.92 -7.63 1.87
C HIS A 98 -12.70 -6.85 0.57
N VAL A 99 -13.72 -6.16 0.10
CA VAL A 99 -13.60 -5.38 -1.14
C VAL A 99 -14.22 -4.00 -0.94
N PHE A 100 -13.46 -2.97 -1.28
CA PHE A 100 -13.94 -1.61 -1.44
C PHE A 100 -13.56 -1.05 -2.81
N CYS A 101 -14.57 -0.59 -3.56
CA CYS A 101 -14.37 0.20 -4.78
C CYS A 101 -15.10 1.53 -4.67
N ALA A 102 -14.52 2.59 -5.25
CA ALA A 102 -15.22 3.87 -5.37
C ALA A 102 -16.50 3.76 -6.21
N ALA A 103 -16.54 2.83 -7.17
CA ALA A 103 -17.76 2.44 -7.89
C ALA A 103 -17.60 1.02 -8.47
N TYR A 104 -18.59 0.18 -8.27
CA TYR A 104 -18.65 -1.17 -8.84
C TYR A 104 -19.20 -1.13 -10.27
N ARG A 105 -18.61 -1.93 -11.15
CA ARG A 105 -19.09 -2.17 -12.51
C ARG A 105 -20.18 -3.22 -12.50
N ALA A 106 -21.29 -2.95 -13.22
CA ALA A 106 -22.43 -3.88 -13.26
C ALA A 106 -22.09 -5.21 -13.97
N ASP A 107 -21.22 -5.16 -14.97
CA ASP A 107 -20.80 -6.32 -15.77
C ASP A 107 -19.77 -7.22 -15.05
N ALA A 108 -19.23 -6.78 -13.92
CA ALA A 108 -18.24 -7.50 -13.13
C ALA A 108 -18.73 -7.86 -11.71
N PHE A 109 -19.89 -7.33 -11.29
CA PHE A 109 -20.35 -7.47 -9.92
C PHE A 109 -20.71 -8.90 -9.53
N ASP A 110 -21.39 -9.63 -10.43
CA ASP A 110 -21.76 -11.01 -10.19
C ASP A 110 -20.52 -11.92 -10.04
N GLU A 111 -19.47 -11.68 -10.83
CA GLU A 111 -18.18 -12.37 -10.66
C GLU A 111 -17.53 -12.02 -9.31
N LEU A 112 -17.56 -10.75 -8.90
CA LEU A 112 -17.00 -10.30 -7.64
C LEU A 112 -17.63 -11.01 -6.42
N LEU A 113 -18.94 -11.29 -6.49
CA LEU A 113 -19.66 -12.02 -5.43
C LEU A 113 -19.08 -13.42 -5.16
N HIS A 114 -18.42 -14.05 -6.12
CA HIS A 114 -17.79 -15.37 -5.91
C HIS A 114 -16.55 -15.28 -5.01
N TYR A 115 -15.87 -14.16 -4.99
CA TYR A 115 -14.58 -14.02 -4.29
C TYR A 115 -14.69 -13.27 -2.96
N ALA A 116 -15.54 -12.25 -2.86
CA ALA A 116 -15.66 -11.39 -1.70
C ALA A 116 -16.47 -12.03 -0.56
N ASP A 117 -16.10 -11.75 0.68
CA ASP A 117 -16.91 -12.02 1.89
C ASP A 117 -17.58 -10.74 2.39
N HIS A 118 -16.86 -9.62 2.39
CA HIS A 118 -17.35 -8.30 2.75
C HIS A 118 -17.29 -7.36 1.55
N ILE A 119 -18.38 -6.64 1.30
CA ILE A 119 -18.47 -5.67 0.20
C ILE A 119 -18.85 -4.31 0.76
N VAL A 120 -17.96 -3.34 0.60
CA VAL A 120 -18.13 -1.97 1.08
C VAL A 120 -18.50 -1.07 -0.09
N PHE A 121 -19.65 -0.43 -0.01
CA PHE A 121 -20.12 0.54 -1.01
C PHE A 121 -19.66 1.95 -0.66
N ASN A 122 -19.32 2.72 -1.70
CA ASN A 122 -18.84 4.09 -1.55
C ASN A 122 -19.97 5.11 -1.39
N SER A 123 -21.18 4.77 -1.83
CA SER A 123 -22.32 5.69 -1.81
C SER A 123 -23.66 4.96 -1.58
N PRO A 124 -24.67 5.65 -1.05
CA PRO A 124 -26.01 5.09 -0.88
C PRO A 124 -26.63 4.59 -2.20
N ARG A 125 -26.30 5.25 -3.32
CA ARG A 125 -26.75 4.84 -4.65
C ARG A 125 -26.17 3.48 -5.06
N GLN A 126 -24.90 3.24 -4.79
CA GLN A 126 -24.25 1.94 -5.05
C GLN A 126 -24.82 0.88 -4.10
N LEU A 127 -25.03 1.22 -2.83
CA LEU A 127 -25.67 0.35 -1.85
C LEU A 127 -27.09 -0.07 -2.31
N ALA A 128 -27.94 0.88 -2.69
CA ALA A 128 -29.28 0.61 -3.19
C ALA A 128 -29.28 -0.31 -4.42
N ARG A 129 -28.31 -0.09 -5.33
CA ARG A 129 -28.22 -0.83 -6.60
C ARG A 129 -27.74 -2.26 -6.42
N PHE A 130 -26.69 -2.48 -5.64
CA PHE A 130 -25.98 -3.74 -5.56
C PHE A 130 -26.12 -4.46 -4.21
N GLY A 131 -26.50 -3.73 -3.15
CA GLY A 131 -26.66 -4.29 -1.81
C GLY A 131 -27.61 -5.46 -1.73
N PRO A 132 -28.82 -5.39 -2.36
CA PRO A 132 -29.76 -6.53 -2.36
C PRO A 132 -29.16 -7.81 -2.95
N ALA A 133 -28.40 -7.71 -4.05
CA ALA A 133 -27.74 -8.86 -4.67
C ALA A 133 -26.63 -9.41 -3.78
N ALA A 134 -25.82 -8.53 -3.17
CA ALA A 134 -24.78 -8.93 -2.21
C ALA A 134 -25.39 -9.66 -1.00
N LYS A 135 -26.46 -9.14 -0.41
CA LYS A 135 -27.17 -9.79 0.71
C LYS A 135 -27.76 -11.14 0.29
N ALA A 136 -28.37 -11.22 -0.89
CA ALA A 136 -28.91 -12.49 -1.42
C ALA A 136 -27.83 -13.54 -1.65
N ALA A 137 -26.61 -13.12 -1.97
CA ALA A 137 -25.42 -13.98 -2.09
C ALA A 137 -24.75 -14.29 -0.71
N GLY A 138 -25.36 -13.88 0.40
CA GLY A 138 -24.85 -14.13 1.76
C GLY A 138 -23.61 -13.31 2.13
N LYS A 139 -23.37 -12.17 1.44
CA LYS A 139 -22.21 -11.31 1.71
C LYS A 139 -22.49 -10.32 2.83
N SER A 140 -21.47 -9.98 3.60
CA SER A 140 -21.52 -8.89 4.55
C SER A 140 -21.41 -7.56 3.81
N VAL A 141 -22.32 -6.62 4.11
CA VAL A 141 -22.47 -5.39 3.36
C VAL A 141 -22.16 -4.17 4.23
N GLY A 142 -21.30 -3.30 3.74
CA GLY A 142 -20.92 -2.06 4.40
C GLY A 142 -21.04 -0.81 3.56
N LEU A 143 -20.97 0.32 4.24
CA LEU A 143 -20.90 1.64 3.63
C LEU A 143 -19.62 2.35 4.08
N ARG A 144 -18.82 2.84 3.12
CA ARG A 144 -17.75 3.77 3.45
C ARG A 144 -18.35 5.13 3.76
N ILE A 145 -18.13 5.58 4.99
CA ILE A 145 -18.52 6.92 5.46
C ILE A 145 -17.35 7.90 5.32
N ASN A 146 -17.68 9.17 5.10
CA ASN A 146 -16.77 10.29 5.18
C ASN A 146 -17.12 11.12 6.43
N PRO A 147 -16.33 11.05 7.50
CA PRO A 147 -16.59 11.83 8.71
C PRO A 147 -16.26 13.31 8.56
N GLU A 148 -15.82 13.75 7.35
CA GLU A 148 -15.43 15.13 7.06
C GLU A 148 -14.40 15.66 8.09
N CYS A 149 -13.50 14.78 8.50
CA CYS A 149 -12.40 15.06 9.43
C CYS A 149 -11.09 14.87 8.67
N SER A 150 -10.45 15.95 8.31
CA SER A 150 -9.12 15.93 7.70
C SER A 150 -8.05 15.92 8.78
N THR A 151 -7.12 14.96 8.66
CA THR A 151 -5.92 14.87 9.49
C THR A 151 -4.64 15.08 8.69
N GLN A 152 -4.78 15.38 7.37
CA GLN A 152 -3.66 15.56 6.43
C GLN A 152 -3.31 17.05 6.32
N GLU A 153 -2.40 17.54 7.15
CA GLU A 153 -1.94 18.92 7.08
C GLU A 153 -1.04 19.15 5.84
N GLY A 154 -1.44 20.12 5.00
CA GLY A 154 -0.63 20.59 3.86
C GLY A 154 -0.68 19.72 2.59
N HIS A 155 -1.40 18.60 2.59
CA HIS A 155 -1.41 17.65 1.47
C HIS A 155 -2.82 17.24 1.02
N ALA A 156 -3.58 18.19 0.50
CA ALA A 156 -4.97 17.96 0.06
C ALA A 156 -5.12 16.80 -0.96
N ILE A 157 -4.08 16.49 -1.72
CA ILE A 157 -4.07 15.39 -2.70
C ILE A 157 -4.16 14.00 -2.03
N TYR A 158 -3.71 13.88 -0.77
CA TYR A 158 -3.70 12.64 0.01
C TYR A 158 -4.84 12.57 1.03
N ASP A 159 -5.66 13.63 1.10
CA ASP A 159 -6.73 13.73 2.07
C ASP A 159 -8.02 13.13 1.51
N PRO A 160 -8.42 11.93 1.98
CA PRO A 160 -9.68 11.31 1.55
C PRO A 160 -10.92 12.07 2.02
N CYS A 161 -10.77 12.99 2.98
CA CYS A 161 -11.84 13.79 3.55
C CYS A 161 -11.84 15.25 3.06
N ALA A 162 -10.93 15.61 2.14
CA ALA A 162 -10.89 16.95 1.55
C ALA A 162 -12.22 17.33 0.88
N PRO A 163 -12.59 18.62 0.86
CA PRO A 163 -13.74 19.10 0.11
C PRO A 163 -13.69 18.63 -1.36
N GLY A 164 -14.77 18.02 -1.83
CA GLY A 164 -14.86 17.47 -3.18
C GLY A 164 -14.27 16.06 -3.33
N SER A 165 -13.81 15.42 -2.27
CA SER A 165 -13.40 14.02 -2.31
C SER A 165 -14.52 13.13 -2.84
N ARG A 166 -14.16 12.20 -3.74
CA ARG A 166 -15.10 11.19 -4.25
C ARG A 166 -15.26 9.98 -3.32
N LEU A 167 -14.56 9.95 -2.18
CA LEU A 167 -14.45 8.78 -1.32
C LEU A 167 -15.31 8.92 -0.06
N GLY A 168 -16.23 7.97 0.10
CA GLY A 168 -17.11 7.87 1.25
C GLY A 168 -18.36 8.76 1.17
N THR A 169 -19.32 8.43 1.99
CA THR A 169 -20.63 9.09 2.10
C THR A 169 -20.62 10.02 3.30
N THR A 170 -20.91 11.31 3.10
CA THR A 170 -21.07 12.26 4.22
C THR A 170 -22.40 12.02 4.95
N ARG A 171 -22.52 12.53 6.17
CA ARG A 171 -23.76 12.42 6.94
C ARG A 171 -24.96 13.00 6.19
N ALA A 172 -24.81 14.17 5.59
CA ALA A 172 -25.90 14.81 4.83
C ALA A 172 -26.35 13.96 3.62
N GLN A 173 -25.39 13.32 2.92
CA GLN A 173 -25.73 12.41 1.80
C GLN A 173 -26.47 11.16 2.29
N TRP A 174 -26.07 10.61 3.44
CA TRP A 174 -26.74 9.47 4.05
C TRP A 174 -28.17 9.80 4.45
N ASP A 175 -28.36 10.88 5.17
CA ASP A 175 -29.70 11.31 5.65
C ASP A 175 -30.66 11.56 4.49
N ALA A 176 -30.20 12.25 3.44
CA ALA A 176 -31.00 12.47 2.24
C ALA A 176 -31.36 11.15 1.53
N ALA A 177 -30.45 10.19 1.48
CA ALA A 177 -30.71 8.89 0.87
C ALA A 177 -31.70 8.05 1.69
N VAL A 178 -31.58 8.03 3.01
CA VAL A 178 -32.51 7.33 3.91
C VAL A 178 -33.93 7.98 3.89
N GLN A 179 -33.97 9.29 3.75
CA GLN A 179 -35.25 9.98 3.57
C GLN A 179 -35.96 9.55 2.28
N ALA A 180 -35.17 9.33 1.20
CA ALA A 180 -35.69 8.87 -0.09
C ALA A 180 -36.01 7.37 -0.11
N ASP A 181 -35.22 6.57 0.58
CA ASP A 181 -35.35 5.11 0.70
C ASP A 181 -35.11 4.64 2.14
N PRO A 182 -36.12 4.56 2.99
CA PRO A 182 -36.01 4.12 4.38
C PRO A 182 -35.56 2.67 4.58
N ALA A 183 -35.44 1.86 3.52
CA ALA A 183 -34.99 0.48 3.59
C ALA A 183 -33.44 0.37 3.58
N LEU A 184 -32.74 1.39 3.14
CA LEU A 184 -31.26 1.37 3.00
C LEU A 184 -30.52 0.96 4.29
N PRO A 185 -30.88 1.46 5.49
CA PRO A 185 -30.19 1.06 6.71
C PRO A 185 -30.26 -0.45 7.00
N GLY A 186 -31.34 -1.12 6.56
CA GLY A 186 -31.52 -2.56 6.71
C GLY A 186 -30.59 -3.43 5.86
N LEU A 187 -29.88 -2.84 4.90
CA LEU A 187 -28.87 -3.55 4.10
C LEU A 187 -27.50 -3.60 4.76
N LEU A 188 -27.24 -2.71 5.74
CA LEU A 188 -25.92 -2.57 6.34
C LEU A 188 -25.65 -3.59 7.44
N ASP A 189 -24.49 -4.23 7.37
CA ASP A 189 -23.89 -5.02 8.44
C ASP A 189 -22.76 -4.25 9.14
N GLY A 190 -22.14 -3.27 8.46
CA GLY A 190 -21.04 -2.51 9.03
C GLY A 190 -20.79 -1.16 8.34
N LEU A 191 -19.91 -0.40 8.96
CA LEU A 191 -19.39 0.86 8.41
C LEU A 191 -17.87 0.76 8.21
N HIS A 192 -17.37 1.54 7.27
CA HIS A 192 -15.97 1.65 6.94
C HIS A 192 -15.60 3.13 6.81
N PHE A 193 -14.43 3.52 7.29
CA PHE A 193 -13.82 4.79 6.96
C PHE A 193 -12.33 4.59 6.65
N HIS A 194 -11.76 5.48 5.86
CA HIS A 194 -10.33 5.50 5.57
C HIS A 194 -9.93 6.97 5.41
N THR A 195 -9.33 7.52 6.43
CA THR A 195 -9.02 8.94 6.57
C THR A 195 -7.52 9.21 6.68
N LEU A 196 -6.74 8.20 7.05
CA LEU A 196 -5.33 8.30 7.31
C LEU A 196 -4.47 8.00 6.06
N CYS A 197 -3.29 8.61 6.01
CA CYS A 197 -2.20 8.26 5.10
C CYS A 197 -0.90 8.41 5.87
N GLU A 198 -0.19 7.30 6.15
CA GLU A 198 1.07 7.22 6.89
C GLU A 198 1.06 7.93 8.26
N GLN A 199 -0.06 7.88 8.98
CA GLN A 199 -0.24 8.62 10.23
C GLN A 199 -0.17 7.72 11.47
N ASP A 200 0.05 8.38 12.62
CA ASP A 200 0.05 7.76 13.94
C ASP A 200 -1.38 7.65 14.49
N SER A 201 -1.52 7.02 15.63
CA SER A 201 -2.82 6.70 16.25
C SER A 201 -3.54 7.90 16.88
N ASP A 202 -2.88 9.03 17.08
CA ASP A 202 -3.51 10.31 17.47
C ASP A 202 -4.48 10.80 16.38
N ALA A 203 -4.10 10.70 15.11
CA ALA A 203 -4.97 10.99 13.97
C ALA A 203 -6.19 10.05 13.90
N LEU A 204 -6.02 8.77 14.27
CA LEU A 204 -7.14 7.84 14.41
C LEU A 204 -8.09 8.28 15.52
N ALA A 205 -7.57 8.68 16.68
CA ALA A 205 -8.41 9.12 17.81
C ALA A 205 -9.27 10.34 17.44
N LEU A 206 -8.68 11.30 16.69
CA LEU A 206 -9.43 12.45 16.16
C LEU A 206 -10.52 12.01 15.17
N THR A 207 -10.19 11.10 14.26
CA THR A 207 -11.16 10.56 13.29
C THR A 207 -12.31 9.83 13.98
N LEU A 208 -12.03 9.00 15.00
CA LEU A 208 -13.07 8.28 15.73
C LEU A 208 -14.04 9.22 16.45
N ALA A 209 -13.54 10.32 17.04
CA ALA A 209 -14.41 11.32 17.62
C ALA A 209 -15.36 11.93 16.58
N ALA A 210 -14.88 12.22 15.37
CA ALA A 210 -15.70 12.73 14.27
C ALA A 210 -16.69 11.67 13.75
N VAL A 211 -16.30 10.39 13.69
CA VAL A 211 -17.19 9.27 13.33
C VAL A 211 -18.31 9.13 14.35
N GLU A 212 -17.99 9.20 15.64
CA GLU A 212 -18.97 9.13 16.72
C GLU A 212 -19.96 10.32 16.69
N ASP A 213 -19.44 11.53 16.48
CA ASP A 213 -20.28 12.73 16.38
C ASP A 213 -21.29 12.65 15.22
N ARG A 214 -20.84 12.16 14.05
CA ARG A 214 -21.65 12.19 12.83
C ARG A 214 -22.45 10.92 12.57
N PHE A 215 -21.92 9.75 12.95
CA PHE A 215 -22.49 8.44 12.62
C PHE A 215 -22.69 7.53 13.83
N GLY A 216 -22.49 8.06 15.04
CA GLY A 216 -22.58 7.28 16.28
C GLY A 216 -23.93 6.63 16.53
N ASP A 217 -25.02 7.21 15.99
CA ASP A 217 -26.37 6.65 16.04
C ASP A 217 -26.55 5.36 15.22
N LEU A 218 -25.67 5.13 14.22
CA LEU A 218 -25.69 3.92 13.39
C LEU A 218 -24.90 2.78 14.02
N LEU A 219 -23.81 3.09 14.75
CA LEU A 219 -22.84 2.11 15.25
C LEU A 219 -23.44 0.98 16.10
N PRO A 220 -24.43 1.22 17.00
CA PRO A 220 -25.04 0.16 17.80
C PRO A 220 -25.82 -0.91 17.00
N ARG A 221 -26.06 -0.66 15.72
CA ARG A 221 -26.75 -1.60 14.81
C ARG A 221 -25.78 -2.37 13.93
N MET A 222 -24.50 -2.01 13.93
CA MET A 222 -23.48 -2.62 13.09
C MET A 222 -22.89 -3.85 13.77
N GLN A 223 -22.48 -4.83 12.97
CA GLN A 223 -21.73 -5.99 13.41
C GLN A 223 -20.23 -5.70 13.42
N TRP A 224 -19.79 -4.77 12.57
CA TRP A 224 -18.39 -4.40 12.45
C TRP A 224 -18.19 -2.93 12.08
N LEU A 225 -17.01 -2.42 12.46
CA LEU A 225 -16.50 -1.13 12.05
C LEU A 225 -15.07 -1.29 11.53
N ASN A 226 -14.83 -0.88 10.30
CA ASN A 226 -13.54 -0.95 9.65
C ASN A 226 -12.89 0.44 9.65
N PHE A 227 -11.72 0.55 10.27
CA PHE A 227 -10.97 1.80 10.41
C PHE A 227 -10.15 2.15 9.16
N GLY A 228 -10.18 1.29 8.13
CA GLY A 228 -9.44 1.47 6.90
C GLY A 228 -7.92 1.29 7.05
N GLY A 229 -7.20 1.86 6.11
CA GLY A 229 -5.74 1.85 6.06
C GLY A 229 -5.10 3.18 6.47
N GLY A 230 -3.82 3.36 6.11
CA GLY A 230 -3.04 4.55 6.41
C GLY A 230 -2.46 4.58 7.84
N HIS A 231 -2.69 3.52 8.62
CA HIS A 231 -2.09 3.30 9.93
C HIS A 231 -0.65 2.80 9.77
N HIS A 232 0.31 3.61 10.16
CA HIS A 232 1.75 3.31 10.01
C HIS A 232 2.30 2.46 11.16
N ILE A 233 1.58 1.39 11.54
CA ILE A 233 1.69 0.61 12.78
C ILE A 233 3.11 0.06 13.00
N THR A 234 3.80 -0.36 11.95
CA THR A 234 5.13 -0.97 12.03
C THR A 234 6.27 0.02 11.95
N ARG A 235 5.95 1.32 11.84
CA ARG A 235 6.95 2.40 11.91
C ARG A 235 7.57 2.46 13.31
N PRO A 236 8.89 2.60 13.42
CA PRO A 236 9.52 2.85 14.71
C PRO A 236 8.90 4.05 15.44
N GLY A 237 8.53 3.86 16.70
CA GLY A 237 7.94 4.92 17.53
C GLY A 237 6.44 5.14 17.35
N TYR A 238 5.74 4.31 16.60
CA TYR A 238 4.27 4.36 16.50
C TYR A 238 3.61 4.12 17.87
N ASP A 239 2.59 4.89 18.22
CA ASP A 239 1.88 4.79 19.50
C ASP A 239 0.86 3.62 19.51
N LEU A 240 1.37 2.39 19.70
CA LEU A 240 0.54 1.20 19.83
C LEU A 240 -0.47 1.27 20.99
N PRO A 241 -0.13 1.78 22.20
CA PRO A 241 -1.10 1.92 23.29
C PRO A 241 -2.35 2.72 22.91
N THR A 242 -2.19 3.81 22.20
CA THR A 242 -3.33 4.62 21.74
C THR A 242 -4.15 3.88 20.68
N LEU A 243 -3.51 3.18 19.72
CA LEU A 243 -4.23 2.33 18.76
C LEU A 243 -5.07 1.26 19.46
N GLU A 244 -4.46 0.52 20.36
CA GLU A 244 -5.11 -0.59 21.08
C GLU A 244 -6.27 -0.09 21.96
N ARG A 245 -6.10 1.08 22.58
CA ARG A 245 -7.18 1.74 23.32
C ARG A 245 -8.34 2.12 22.38
N CYS A 246 -8.09 2.77 21.26
CA CYS A 246 -9.11 3.12 20.27
C CYS A 246 -9.91 1.89 19.82
N ILE A 247 -9.24 0.78 19.55
CA ILE A 247 -9.86 -0.47 19.14
C ILE A 247 -10.75 -1.02 20.26
N THR A 248 -10.20 -1.19 21.47
CA THR A 248 -10.89 -1.83 22.59
C THR A 248 -12.06 -1.01 23.11
N GLU A 249 -11.93 0.32 23.17
CA GLU A 249 -13.01 1.23 23.55
C GLU A 249 -14.16 1.16 22.55
N THR A 250 -13.86 1.17 21.23
CA THR A 250 -14.87 1.06 20.18
C THR A 250 -15.62 -0.27 20.25
N GLN A 251 -14.90 -1.39 20.39
CA GLN A 251 -15.50 -2.73 20.53
C GLN A 251 -16.38 -2.83 21.76
N THR A 252 -15.90 -2.32 22.89
CA THR A 252 -16.64 -2.35 24.15
C THR A 252 -17.89 -1.48 24.10
N LYS A 253 -17.77 -0.27 23.52
CA LYS A 253 -18.87 0.71 23.48
C LYS A 253 -20.01 0.28 22.56
N TYR A 254 -19.70 -0.30 21.41
CA TYR A 254 -20.67 -0.56 20.34
C TYR A 254 -20.94 -2.05 20.09
N GLY A 255 -20.17 -2.95 20.66
CA GLY A 255 -20.31 -4.40 20.44
C GLY A 255 -19.90 -4.85 19.03
N VAL A 256 -19.09 -4.08 18.33
CA VAL A 256 -18.68 -4.33 16.95
C VAL A 256 -17.33 -5.06 16.87
N GLN A 257 -17.13 -5.86 15.82
CA GLN A 257 -15.80 -6.31 15.43
C GLN A 257 -15.06 -5.16 14.75
N VAL A 258 -13.87 -4.80 15.24
CA VAL A 258 -13.02 -3.81 14.56
C VAL A 258 -12.13 -4.49 13.53
N TYR A 259 -12.03 -3.88 12.34
CA TYR A 259 -11.10 -4.21 11.26
C TYR A 259 -10.15 -3.05 10.98
N LEU A 260 -8.93 -3.38 10.53
CA LEU A 260 -7.97 -2.44 9.97
C LEU A 260 -7.46 -2.99 8.63
N GLU A 261 -7.12 -2.09 7.69
CA GLU A 261 -6.66 -2.41 6.33
C GLU A 261 -5.30 -1.76 6.01
N PRO A 262 -4.28 -1.86 6.88
CA PRO A 262 -2.98 -1.31 6.54
C PRO A 262 -2.42 -2.06 5.32
N GLY A 263 -1.84 -1.31 4.39
CA GLY A 263 -1.09 -1.87 3.28
C GLY A 263 0.41 -1.77 3.56
N GLU A 264 0.88 -0.54 3.73
CA GLU A 264 2.29 -0.23 3.95
C GLU A 264 2.87 -0.91 5.19
N ALA A 265 2.13 -0.92 6.31
CA ALA A 265 2.62 -1.51 7.55
C ALA A 265 2.99 -3.00 7.42
N TRP A 266 2.43 -3.74 6.45
CA TRP A 266 2.82 -5.12 6.18
C TRP A 266 4.23 -5.23 5.58
N ALA A 267 4.59 -4.30 4.70
CA ALA A 267 5.82 -4.38 3.91
C ALA A 267 6.78 -3.21 4.14
N LEU A 268 6.55 -2.39 5.18
CA LEU A 268 7.42 -1.27 5.53
C LEU A 268 8.85 -1.75 5.77
N ASN A 269 9.80 -1.10 5.11
CA ASN A 269 11.23 -1.42 5.14
C ASN A 269 11.57 -2.86 4.68
N ALA A 270 10.66 -3.56 4.00
CA ALA A 270 10.83 -4.95 3.59
C ALA A 270 11.24 -5.12 2.13
N GLY A 271 11.72 -4.07 1.47
CA GLY A 271 12.16 -4.18 0.10
C GLY A 271 13.20 -3.16 -0.32
N TYR A 272 13.98 -3.56 -1.30
CA TYR A 272 15.04 -2.78 -1.89
C TYR A 272 14.87 -2.73 -3.40
N LEU A 273 15.33 -1.65 -4.03
CA LEU A 273 15.44 -1.55 -5.48
C LEU A 273 16.91 -1.28 -5.83
N ILE A 274 17.52 -2.24 -6.50
CA ILE A 274 18.93 -2.23 -6.87
C ILE A 274 19.02 -1.74 -8.33
N THR A 275 19.93 -0.82 -8.58
CA THR A 275 20.10 -0.17 -9.89
C THR A 275 21.57 0.08 -10.20
N THR A 276 21.85 0.31 -11.47
CA THR A 276 23.22 0.64 -11.97
C THR A 276 23.20 1.98 -12.67
N VAL A 277 24.26 2.77 -12.47
CA VAL A 277 24.53 4.00 -13.22
C VAL A 277 24.93 3.65 -14.64
N LEU A 278 24.13 4.11 -15.62
CA LEU A 278 24.39 3.90 -17.05
C LEU A 278 25.28 4.98 -17.64
N ASP A 279 25.16 6.23 -17.17
CA ASP A 279 25.90 7.37 -17.67
C ASP A 279 25.93 8.48 -16.62
N THR A 280 26.95 9.33 -16.70
CA THR A 280 27.05 10.56 -15.91
C THR A 280 27.32 11.75 -16.81
N LEU A 281 26.63 12.84 -16.56
CA LEU A 281 26.79 14.07 -17.36
C LEU A 281 26.66 15.31 -16.47
N ARG A 282 27.00 16.45 -17.02
CA ARG A 282 26.86 17.75 -16.35
C ARG A 282 26.04 18.69 -17.23
N ASN A 283 25.04 19.36 -16.62
CA ASN A 283 24.28 20.42 -17.26
C ASN A 283 24.31 21.65 -16.35
N GLY A 284 24.97 22.71 -16.81
CA GLY A 284 25.27 23.87 -15.97
C GLY A 284 26.08 23.45 -14.72
N ASP A 285 25.55 23.77 -13.56
CA ASP A 285 26.18 23.43 -12.26
C ASP A 285 25.67 22.11 -11.68
N THR A 286 24.74 21.43 -12.35
CA THR A 286 24.14 20.18 -11.89
C THR A 286 24.88 18.98 -12.47
N SER A 287 25.40 18.10 -11.60
CA SER A 287 25.85 16.76 -11.98
C SER A 287 24.64 15.82 -12.02
N LEU A 288 24.54 15.00 -13.06
CA LEU A 288 23.45 14.06 -13.28
C LEU A 288 23.99 12.65 -13.42
N ALA A 289 23.23 11.67 -12.94
CA ALA A 289 23.48 10.26 -13.20
C ALA A 289 22.20 9.63 -13.76
N ILE A 290 22.32 8.98 -14.92
CA ILE A 290 21.23 8.22 -15.54
C ILE A 290 21.36 6.78 -15.10
N LEU A 291 20.25 6.26 -14.54
CA LEU A 291 20.19 4.90 -14.00
C LEU A 291 19.46 3.98 -14.99
N ASP A 292 19.64 2.67 -14.85
CA ASP A 292 18.80 1.65 -15.52
C ASP A 292 17.39 1.55 -14.88
N LEU A 293 17.11 2.37 -13.90
CA LEU A 293 15.86 2.55 -13.16
C LEU A 293 15.12 3.78 -13.66
N SER A 294 13.79 3.71 -13.76
CA SER A 294 12.93 4.85 -14.08
C SER A 294 11.98 5.15 -12.91
N ALA A 295 11.92 6.41 -12.47
CA ALA A 295 10.92 6.84 -11.50
C ALA A 295 9.50 6.63 -12.06
N ALA A 296 9.26 7.01 -13.31
CA ALA A 296 7.96 6.90 -13.96
C ALA A 296 7.47 5.46 -14.13
N CYS A 297 8.39 4.50 -14.29
CA CYS A 297 8.05 3.11 -14.57
C CYS A 297 8.11 2.20 -13.35
N HIS A 298 9.08 2.41 -12.47
CA HIS A 298 9.43 1.44 -11.43
C HIS A 298 9.12 1.96 -10.01
N THR A 299 9.12 3.28 -9.82
CA THR A 299 8.79 3.92 -8.53
C THR A 299 7.87 5.13 -8.77
N PRO A 300 6.67 4.94 -9.38
CA PRO A 300 5.84 6.05 -9.82
C PRO A 300 5.39 6.98 -8.69
N ASP A 301 5.31 6.51 -7.45
CA ASP A 301 4.99 7.35 -6.29
C ASP A 301 6.02 8.45 -6.05
N VAL A 302 7.26 8.29 -6.47
CA VAL A 302 8.28 9.36 -6.43
C VAL A 302 7.81 10.62 -7.19
N ILE A 303 7.00 10.43 -8.23
CA ILE A 303 6.43 11.51 -9.06
C ILE A 303 5.00 11.84 -8.64
N GLU A 304 4.16 10.83 -8.39
CA GLU A 304 2.72 11.00 -8.09
C GLU A 304 2.47 11.51 -6.68
N MET A 305 3.32 11.09 -5.74
CA MET A 305 3.30 11.42 -4.31
C MET A 305 4.67 11.97 -3.88
N PRO A 306 5.16 13.10 -4.41
CA PRO A 306 6.58 13.45 -4.43
C PRO A 306 7.30 13.26 -3.10
N TYR A 307 8.22 12.32 -3.07
CA TYR A 307 9.14 12.08 -1.98
C TYR A 307 10.50 11.63 -2.51
N ARG A 308 11.51 11.65 -1.66
CA ARG A 308 12.85 11.19 -1.99
C ARG A 308 13.12 9.86 -1.31
N PRO A 309 13.19 8.73 -2.07
CA PRO A 309 13.44 7.42 -1.48
C PRO A 309 14.75 7.37 -0.70
N PRO A 310 14.83 6.65 0.42
CA PRO A 310 16.10 6.42 1.12
C PRO A 310 17.11 5.73 0.20
N LEU A 311 18.34 6.24 0.16
CA LEU A 311 19.43 5.67 -0.64
C LEU A 311 20.59 5.26 0.27
N LEU A 312 21.05 4.02 0.12
CA LEU A 312 22.15 3.47 0.90
C LEU A 312 23.45 4.23 0.64
N ASN A 313 24.14 4.63 1.70
CA ASN A 313 25.40 5.38 1.67
C ASN A 313 25.33 6.74 0.96
N ALA A 314 24.14 7.30 0.80
CA ALA A 314 23.96 8.67 0.31
C ALA A 314 23.47 9.59 1.43
N GLY A 315 23.68 10.88 1.24
CA GLY A 315 23.23 11.95 2.13
C GLY A 315 22.25 12.90 1.46
N ASP A 316 21.81 13.89 2.20
CA ASP A 316 21.02 15.00 1.69
C ASP A 316 21.83 15.85 0.70
N PRO A 317 21.18 16.55 -0.24
CA PRO A 317 21.88 17.42 -1.18
C PRO A 317 22.82 18.40 -0.44
N GLY A 318 24.11 18.38 -0.80
CA GLY A 318 25.13 19.21 -0.18
C GLY A 318 25.69 18.73 1.16
N GLU A 319 25.18 17.63 1.71
CA GLU A 319 25.69 17.04 2.96
C GLU A 319 27.08 16.41 2.77
N ARG A 320 27.37 15.88 1.58
CA ARG A 320 28.63 15.20 1.24
C ARG A 320 29.35 15.91 0.08
N ALA A 321 30.51 15.39 -0.29
CA ALA A 321 31.44 16.03 -1.22
C ALA A 321 30.85 16.37 -2.60
N VAL A 322 29.97 15.52 -3.14
CA VAL A 322 29.40 15.69 -4.50
C VAL A 322 27.92 15.39 -4.49
N THR A 323 27.11 16.28 -5.06
CA THR A 323 25.66 16.06 -5.25
C THR A 323 25.38 15.68 -6.70
N PHE A 324 24.57 14.63 -6.87
CA PHE A 324 24.03 14.20 -8.17
C PHE A 324 22.52 14.23 -8.15
N ARG A 325 21.93 14.68 -9.26
CA ARG A 325 20.54 14.41 -9.60
C ARG A 325 20.45 13.05 -10.27
N LEU A 326 19.64 12.16 -9.69
CA LEU A 326 19.43 10.81 -10.23
C LEU A 326 18.17 10.82 -11.10
N GLY A 327 18.26 10.30 -12.31
CA GLY A 327 17.16 10.22 -13.25
C GLY A 327 17.15 8.90 -14.01
N GLY A 328 16.01 8.59 -14.62
CA GLY A 328 15.81 7.41 -15.45
C GLY A 328 16.12 7.66 -16.93
N PRO A 329 16.09 6.60 -17.77
CA PRO A 329 16.44 6.66 -19.17
C PRO A 329 15.25 6.93 -20.10
N THR A 330 14.03 7.20 -19.55
CA THR A 330 12.86 7.43 -20.38
C THR A 330 12.87 8.84 -21.01
N CYS A 331 12.03 9.03 -22.04
CA CYS A 331 11.89 10.33 -22.70
C CYS A 331 11.08 11.35 -21.85
N LEU A 332 10.54 10.96 -20.69
CA LEU A 332 9.81 11.87 -19.83
C LEU A 332 10.79 12.81 -19.10
N ALA A 333 10.69 14.10 -19.34
CA ALA A 333 11.56 15.10 -18.70
C ALA A 333 11.48 15.07 -17.15
N GLY A 334 10.36 14.63 -16.59
CA GLY A 334 10.13 14.46 -15.16
C GLY A 334 10.56 13.08 -14.61
N ASP A 335 11.26 12.24 -15.37
CA ASP A 335 11.78 10.95 -14.90
C ASP A 335 13.00 11.17 -14.01
N VAL A 336 12.77 11.80 -12.86
CA VAL A 336 13.76 12.20 -11.87
C VAL A 336 13.40 11.58 -10.53
N ILE A 337 14.38 10.91 -9.90
CA ILE A 337 14.21 10.26 -8.61
C ILE A 337 14.47 11.23 -7.47
N GLY A 338 15.51 12.05 -7.58
CA GLY A 338 15.87 13.05 -6.58
C GLY A 338 17.35 13.43 -6.61
N ASP A 339 17.69 14.38 -5.76
CA ASP A 339 19.06 14.85 -5.57
C ASP A 339 19.67 14.19 -4.32
N TYR A 340 20.87 13.63 -4.45
CA TYR A 340 21.59 12.92 -3.39
C TYR A 340 23.05 13.31 -3.38
N SER A 341 23.69 13.31 -2.20
CA SER A 341 25.10 13.56 -2.08
C SER A 341 25.90 12.31 -1.74
N PHE A 342 27.14 12.25 -2.25
CA PHE A 342 28.05 11.12 -2.16
C PHE A 342 29.44 11.59 -1.72
N ASP A 343 30.24 10.68 -1.12
CA ASP A 343 31.61 10.96 -0.69
C ASP A 343 32.58 11.07 -1.88
N ALA A 344 32.24 10.49 -3.04
CA ALA A 344 33.00 10.55 -4.29
C ALA A 344 32.03 10.66 -5.48
N PRO A 345 32.50 11.17 -6.63
CA PRO A 345 31.70 11.19 -7.85
C PRO A 345 31.23 9.79 -8.27
N LEU A 346 29.98 9.71 -8.74
CA LEU A 346 29.46 8.50 -9.37
C LEU A 346 30.09 8.30 -10.75
N THR A 347 30.23 7.04 -11.13
CA THR A 347 30.76 6.60 -12.42
C THR A 347 29.86 5.54 -13.05
N GLU A 348 29.93 5.36 -14.38
CA GLU A 348 29.27 4.27 -15.08
C GLU A 348 29.62 2.92 -14.44
N GLY A 349 28.59 2.09 -14.23
CA GLY A 349 28.73 0.78 -13.57
C GLY A 349 28.58 0.82 -12.04
N ASP A 350 28.55 1.99 -11.40
CA ASP A 350 28.28 2.07 -9.98
C ASP A 350 26.88 1.55 -9.66
N ARG A 351 26.77 0.74 -8.62
CA ARG A 351 25.50 0.18 -8.16
C ARG A 351 24.96 0.99 -6.99
N LEU A 352 23.67 1.34 -7.07
CA LEU A 352 22.94 2.05 -6.04
C LEU A 352 21.82 1.15 -5.50
N LEU A 353 21.41 1.38 -4.25
CA LEU A 353 20.38 0.60 -3.59
C LEU A 353 19.44 1.54 -2.83
N PHE A 354 18.20 1.62 -3.33
CA PHE A 354 17.11 2.33 -2.66
C PHE A 354 16.44 1.41 -1.64
N GLY A 355 16.12 1.94 -0.48
CA GLY A 355 15.38 1.26 0.58
C GLY A 355 13.89 1.55 0.56
N ASP A 356 13.14 0.76 1.30
CA ASP A 356 11.67 0.86 1.43
C ASP A 356 10.93 0.78 0.08
N MET A 357 11.34 -0.16 -0.77
CA MET A 357 10.85 -0.32 -2.13
C MET A 357 9.92 -1.52 -2.33
N ALA A 358 9.30 -2.06 -1.25
CA ALA A 358 8.30 -3.12 -1.34
C ALA A 358 6.88 -2.60 -1.54
N ILE A 359 6.59 -1.37 -1.07
CA ILE A 359 5.26 -0.79 -1.03
C ILE A 359 5.01 0.12 -2.24
N TYR A 360 3.82 0.01 -2.85
CA TYR A 360 3.37 0.78 -4.01
C TYR A 360 4.34 0.80 -5.20
N THR A 361 5.27 -0.14 -5.30
CA THR A 361 6.23 -0.26 -6.40
C THR A 361 5.81 -1.35 -7.39
N THR A 362 5.90 -2.62 -7.01
CA THR A 362 5.56 -3.75 -7.90
C THR A 362 4.10 -3.75 -8.34
N CYS A 363 3.18 -3.22 -7.52
CA CYS A 363 1.76 -3.08 -7.87
C CYS A 363 1.46 -1.90 -8.80
N LYS A 364 2.32 -0.87 -8.86
CA LYS A 364 2.12 0.34 -9.66
C LYS A 364 3.03 0.43 -10.86
N ASN A 365 4.03 -0.44 -10.98
CA ASN A 365 5.00 -0.39 -12.06
C ASN A 365 4.35 -0.52 -13.45
N ASN A 366 5.02 0.00 -14.47
CA ASN A 366 4.54 0.03 -15.83
C ASN A 366 5.69 -0.08 -16.84
N THR A 367 5.34 -0.18 -18.12
CA THR A 367 6.28 -0.37 -19.23
C THR A 367 6.29 0.81 -20.20
N PHE A 368 6.13 2.04 -19.71
CA PHE A 368 6.24 3.23 -20.53
C PHE A 368 7.59 3.28 -21.26
N ASN A 369 7.64 3.77 -22.48
CA ASN A 369 8.80 3.75 -23.38
C ASN A 369 9.36 2.36 -23.70
N GLY A 370 8.62 1.28 -23.41
CA GLY A 370 9.13 -0.08 -23.54
C GLY A 370 10.14 -0.47 -22.47
N MET A 371 10.17 0.27 -21.35
CA MET A 371 11.00 -0.10 -20.20
C MET A 371 10.66 -1.51 -19.71
N PRO A 372 11.64 -2.39 -19.54
CA PRO A 372 11.41 -3.70 -18.96
C PRO A 372 10.99 -3.57 -17.50
N LEU A 373 10.04 -4.41 -17.06
CA LEU A 373 9.75 -4.52 -15.63
C LEU A 373 10.95 -5.16 -14.91
N PRO A 374 11.40 -4.61 -13.76
CA PRO A 374 12.45 -5.21 -12.96
C PRO A 374 12.03 -6.57 -12.44
N PRO A 375 12.87 -7.62 -12.52
CA PRO A 375 12.61 -8.90 -11.87
C PRO A 375 12.46 -8.72 -10.37
N ILE A 376 11.66 -9.61 -9.75
CA ILE A 376 11.40 -9.60 -8.32
C ILE A 376 12.14 -10.77 -7.70
N TRP A 377 12.99 -10.45 -6.74
CA TRP A 377 13.76 -11.40 -5.94
C TRP A 377 13.34 -11.31 -4.49
N THR A 378 13.59 -12.39 -3.73
CA THR A 378 13.43 -12.37 -2.27
C THR A 378 14.72 -12.81 -1.60
N MET A 379 14.90 -12.36 -0.37
CA MET A 379 16.02 -12.70 0.50
C MET A 379 15.48 -13.28 1.80
N ASP A 380 15.93 -14.47 2.17
CA ASP A 380 15.61 -15.09 3.45
C ASP A 380 16.43 -14.51 4.62
N ALA A 381 16.15 -14.98 5.83
CA ALA A 381 16.87 -14.54 7.04
C ALA A 381 18.36 -14.89 7.06
N ALA A 382 18.81 -15.83 6.23
CA ALA A 382 20.22 -16.19 6.08
C ALA A 382 20.93 -15.38 4.98
N GLY A 383 20.22 -14.50 4.27
CA GLY A 383 20.74 -13.71 3.16
C GLY A 383 20.79 -14.48 1.83
N THR A 384 20.09 -15.62 1.73
CA THR A 384 19.97 -16.38 0.47
C THR A 384 18.95 -15.73 -0.43
N CYS A 385 19.36 -15.35 -1.64
CA CYS A 385 18.48 -14.71 -2.62
C CYS A 385 17.86 -15.74 -3.59
N ARG A 386 16.59 -15.57 -3.91
CA ARG A 386 15.83 -16.39 -4.84
C ARG A 386 14.98 -15.52 -5.77
N GLU A 387 15.00 -15.81 -7.08
CA GLU A 387 14.13 -15.15 -8.05
C GLU A 387 12.68 -15.64 -7.84
N LEU A 388 11.75 -14.69 -7.72
CA LEU A 388 10.31 -14.96 -7.68
C LEU A 388 9.69 -14.80 -9.06
N VAL A 389 9.95 -13.67 -9.72
CA VAL A 389 9.37 -13.32 -11.00
C VAL A 389 10.43 -12.71 -11.90
N LYS A 390 10.41 -13.14 -13.17
CA LYS A 390 11.21 -12.56 -14.24
C LYS A 390 10.29 -12.09 -15.35
N PHE A 391 10.51 -10.87 -15.82
CA PHE A 391 9.76 -10.28 -16.91
C PHE A 391 10.61 -10.19 -18.18
N GLY A 392 9.94 -10.13 -19.34
CA GLY A 392 10.59 -10.01 -20.63
C GLY A 392 9.79 -9.23 -21.66
N TYR A 393 10.23 -9.29 -22.90
CA TYR A 393 9.58 -8.59 -24.01
C TYR A 393 8.09 -8.94 -24.18
N GLU A 394 7.71 -10.19 -23.92
CA GLU A 394 6.31 -10.63 -24.07
C GLU A 394 5.37 -9.94 -23.07
N ASP A 395 5.85 -9.60 -21.87
CA ASP A 395 5.06 -8.85 -20.86
C ASP A 395 4.74 -7.45 -21.37
N PHE A 396 5.70 -6.76 -21.99
CA PHE A 396 5.44 -5.48 -22.66
C PHE A 396 4.48 -5.64 -23.83
N LYS A 397 4.74 -6.60 -24.72
CA LYS A 397 4.00 -6.81 -25.95
C LYS A 397 2.53 -7.15 -25.70
N MET A 398 2.23 -8.00 -24.70
CA MET A 398 0.87 -8.37 -24.32
C MET A 398 0.03 -7.18 -23.85
N ARG A 399 0.66 -6.15 -23.28
CA ARG A 399 -0.04 -4.95 -22.81
C ARG A 399 -0.46 -4.00 -23.94
N VAL A 400 0.24 -4.03 -25.06
CA VAL A 400 0.04 -3.05 -26.15
C VAL A 400 -0.55 -3.68 -27.43
N GLY A 401 -0.73 -5.00 -27.46
CA GLY A 401 -1.27 -5.65 -28.64
C GLY A 401 -1.72 -7.09 -28.40
N ASN A 402 -2.29 -7.71 -29.44
CA ASN A 402 -2.73 -9.10 -29.40
C ASN A 402 -1.58 -10.02 -29.83
N THR A 403 -1.15 -10.91 -28.93
CA THR A 403 -0.12 -11.94 -29.21
C THR A 403 -0.67 -13.18 -29.91
N LYS A 404 -2.01 -13.32 -29.96
CA LYS A 404 -2.70 -14.43 -30.64
C LYS A 404 -3.03 -14.03 -32.09
N LYS A 405 -2.03 -13.97 -32.93
CA LYS A 405 -2.18 -14.02 -34.38
C LYS A 405 -1.45 -15.21 -34.96
#